data_4b9c4fd959a5bcdeac9571f61eaab60a
#
_entry.id   4b9c4fd959a5bcdeac9571f61eaab60a
#
_cell.length_a   1.000
_cell.length_b   1.000
_cell.length_c   1.000
_cell.angle_alpha   90.00
_cell.angle_beta   90.00
_cell.angle_gamma   90.00
#
_symmetry.space_group_name_H-M   'P 1'
#
loop_
_entity.id
_entity.type
_entity.pdbx_description
1 polymer ?
#
loop_
_entity_poly.entity_id
_entity_poly.type
_entity_poly.pdbx_seq_one_letter_code
_entity_poly.pdbx_strand_id
1 'polypeptide(L)'
;MKKVISKFFAIFICLLCICPIPVRAYTPGQAYQRNLHTWIKNDDRRRYVEMMLDYHVRNNKQVQDALAGGFSAVFLFDGCSDNMDDPTLSDLSFYRVSGVCVVLRLDAAGEVKMVYCNSNASTIPDRPLEYGAWSIPDVGEVGPATVLDGTYQIYSVYHKGNYEALHVRSEYGDETLPAIYMTEEGFTPYRANQINIHTRTGNHTSGRGMWSAGCPLVGAGDSWEFWKLIEATYHQNYDSFETDNFVGCLTIDRQALRTEMYTLYKSPDAVDAILWESAKIQPRTYLENCGHAESYEKDKYLRVVRDTRSMTLPCSNGSDARSLEAEALPAGEVLRATGSVFNASGNLWYELESGGYVYAGHVEQLGFFGSLWERLFG
;
A
#
# COMPACT_ATOMS: atom_id res chain seq x y z
N MET A 1 -36.98 44.50 1.84
CA MET A 1 -36.21 43.89 0.73
C MET A 1 -34.95 43.16 1.17
N LYS A 2 -34.07 43.70 2.02
CA LYS A 2 -32.79 43.03 2.45
C LYS A 2 -32.96 41.67 3.20
N LYS A 3 -34.03 41.46 3.98
CA LYS A 3 -34.29 40.18 4.66
C LYS A 3 -34.81 39.03 3.79
N VAL A 4 -35.39 39.33 2.62
CA VAL A 4 -35.91 38.32 1.70
C VAL A 4 -34.78 37.78 0.84
N ILE A 5 -33.83 38.63 0.43
CA ILE A 5 -32.68 38.24 -0.39
C ILE A 5 -31.76 37.30 0.39
N SER A 6 -31.57 37.53 1.71
CA SER A 6 -30.77 36.68 2.58
C SER A 6 -31.33 35.25 2.73
N LYS A 7 -32.66 35.11 2.78
CA LYS A 7 -33.28 33.77 2.88
C LYS A 7 -33.21 32.98 1.54
N PHE A 8 -33.30 33.66 0.41
CA PHE A 8 -33.12 33.02 -0.90
C PHE A 8 -31.69 32.57 -1.14
N PHE A 9 -30.71 33.33 -0.67
CA PHE A 9 -29.29 32.97 -0.78
C PHE A 9 -28.94 31.76 0.09
N ALA A 10 -29.50 31.69 1.32
CA ALA A 10 -29.30 30.53 2.20
C ALA A 10 -29.94 29.24 1.65
N ILE A 11 -31.13 29.33 1.04
CA ILE A 11 -31.79 28.19 0.40
C ILE A 11 -31.04 27.73 -0.86
N PHE A 12 -30.45 28.67 -1.63
CA PHE A 12 -29.66 28.34 -2.81
C PHE A 12 -28.35 27.64 -2.46
N ILE A 13 -27.68 28.04 -1.37
CA ILE A 13 -26.47 27.37 -0.86
C ILE A 13 -26.84 25.99 -0.31
N CYS A 14 -27.95 25.84 0.42
CA CYS A 14 -28.39 24.51 0.87
C CYS A 14 -28.77 23.57 -0.29
N LEU A 15 -29.34 24.09 -1.37
CA LEU A 15 -29.67 23.29 -2.56
C LEU A 15 -28.41 22.88 -3.35
N LEU A 16 -27.34 23.68 -3.33
CA LEU A 16 -26.05 23.32 -3.92
C LEU A 16 -25.30 22.26 -3.09
N CYS A 17 -25.54 22.23 -1.76
CA CYS A 17 -24.95 21.21 -0.87
C CYS A 17 -25.72 19.88 -0.88
N ILE A 18 -26.94 19.83 -1.45
CA ILE A 18 -27.79 18.62 -1.49
C ILE A 18 -27.80 17.99 -2.91
N CYS A 19 -27.22 18.64 -3.92
CA CYS A 19 -26.99 17.94 -5.17
C CYS A 19 -25.93 16.86 -4.90
N PRO A 20 -26.29 15.56 -4.83
CA PRO A 20 -25.28 14.53 -4.85
C PRO A 20 -24.51 14.77 -6.14
N ILE A 21 -23.22 15.04 -6.03
CA ILE A 21 -22.32 14.96 -7.18
C ILE A 21 -22.67 13.61 -7.81
N PRO A 22 -23.13 13.56 -9.07
CA PRO A 22 -23.45 12.28 -9.66
C PRO A 22 -22.16 11.47 -9.60
N VAL A 23 -22.09 10.52 -8.66
CA VAL A 23 -21.09 9.47 -8.70
C VAL A 23 -21.30 8.86 -10.07
N ARG A 24 -20.42 9.18 -11.00
CA ARG A 24 -20.46 8.59 -12.35
C ARG A 24 -20.54 7.12 -12.12
N ALA A 25 -21.68 6.51 -12.46
CA ALA A 25 -21.85 5.09 -12.29
C ALA A 25 -20.66 4.41 -12.94
N TYR A 26 -19.86 3.72 -12.14
CA TYR A 26 -18.70 2.98 -12.61
C TYR A 26 -19.21 1.99 -13.67
N THR A 27 -18.72 2.13 -14.88
CA THR A 27 -19.05 1.20 -15.96
C THR A 27 -17.83 0.31 -16.14
N PRO A 28 -17.89 -0.98 -15.75
CA PRO A 28 -16.80 -1.93 -15.99
C PRO A 28 -16.58 -2.03 -17.50
N GLY A 29 -15.52 -1.40 -17.97
CA GLY A 29 -15.24 -1.31 -19.41
C GLY A 29 -14.08 -2.15 -19.87
N GLN A 30 -13.31 -2.72 -18.93
CA GLN A 30 -12.07 -3.40 -19.25
C GLN A 30 -12.24 -4.93 -19.25
N ALA A 31 -11.67 -5.60 -20.25
CA ALA A 31 -11.81 -7.05 -20.40
C ALA A 31 -11.20 -7.86 -19.22
N TYR A 32 -10.22 -7.29 -18.52
CA TYR A 32 -9.58 -7.94 -17.37
C TYR A 32 -10.51 -8.06 -16.16
N GLN A 33 -11.54 -7.23 -16.03
CA GLN A 33 -12.49 -7.26 -14.92
C GLN A 33 -13.50 -8.41 -15.01
N ARG A 34 -13.76 -8.90 -16.20
CA ARG A 34 -14.87 -9.86 -16.48
C ARG A 34 -14.74 -11.19 -15.76
N ASN A 35 -13.54 -11.60 -15.39
CA ASN A 35 -13.30 -12.91 -14.78
C ASN A 35 -13.19 -12.86 -13.25
N LEU A 36 -13.24 -11.67 -12.63
CA LEU A 36 -13.11 -11.55 -11.17
C LEU A 36 -14.23 -12.27 -10.40
N HIS A 37 -15.44 -12.35 -10.96
CA HIS A 37 -16.57 -13.10 -10.35
C HIS A 37 -16.26 -14.57 -10.08
N THR A 38 -15.27 -15.14 -10.76
CA THR A 38 -14.82 -16.52 -10.51
C THR A 38 -14.07 -16.63 -9.17
N TRP A 39 -13.43 -15.54 -8.76
CA TRP A 39 -12.54 -15.47 -7.60
C TRP A 39 -13.14 -14.75 -6.41
N ILE A 40 -14.05 -13.79 -6.65
CA ILE A 40 -14.71 -12.99 -5.62
C ILE A 40 -16.21 -13.08 -5.85
N LYS A 41 -16.90 -13.79 -4.97
CA LYS A 41 -18.38 -13.98 -5.04
C LYS A 41 -19.12 -12.79 -4.44
N ASN A 42 -18.56 -12.18 -3.41
CA ASN A 42 -19.14 -11.00 -2.79
C ASN A 42 -19.09 -9.82 -3.77
N ASP A 43 -20.26 -9.30 -4.12
CA ASP A 43 -20.43 -8.28 -5.16
C ASP A 43 -19.76 -6.94 -4.79
N ASP A 44 -19.82 -6.54 -3.52
CA ASP A 44 -19.25 -5.27 -3.06
C ASP A 44 -17.71 -5.31 -3.09
N ARG A 45 -17.12 -6.41 -2.62
CA ARG A 45 -15.67 -6.64 -2.67
C ARG A 45 -15.17 -6.72 -4.12
N ARG A 46 -15.89 -7.46 -4.95
CA ARG A 46 -15.53 -7.55 -6.37
C ARG A 46 -15.58 -6.19 -7.05
N ARG A 47 -16.65 -5.42 -6.82
CA ARG A 47 -16.80 -4.07 -7.36
C ARG A 47 -15.68 -3.13 -6.88
N TYR A 48 -15.27 -3.25 -5.62
CA TYR A 48 -14.15 -2.50 -5.10
C TYR A 48 -12.85 -2.84 -5.86
N VAL A 49 -12.52 -4.12 -6.01
CA VAL A 49 -11.33 -4.56 -6.77
C VAL A 49 -11.37 -4.06 -8.21
N GLU A 50 -12.50 -4.21 -8.90
CA GLU A 50 -12.68 -3.73 -10.27
C GLU A 50 -12.42 -2.21 -10.38
N MET A 51 -12.98 -1.45 -9.45
CA MET A 51 -12.82 0.00 -9.40
C MET A 51 -11.37 0.40 -9.13
N MET A 52 -10.69 -0.28 -8.21
CA MET A 52 -9.30 0.01 -7.88
C MET A 52 -8.32 -0.39 -8.99
N LEU A 53 -8.54 -1.52 -9.66
CA LEU A 53 -7.76 -1.89 -10.84
C LEU A 53 -7.88 -0.83 -11.94
N ASP A 54 -9.10 -0.40 -12.25
CA ASP A 54 -9.34 0.66 -13.24
C ASP A 54 -8.68 1.98 -12.84
N TYR A 55 -8.78 2.34 -11.56
CA TYR A 55 -8.14 3.53 -11.04
C TYR A 55 -6.62 3.50 -11.22
N HIS A 56 -5.95 2.42 -10.80
CA HIS A 56 -4.50 2.29 -10.89
C HIS A 56 -4.00 2.25 -12.35
N VAL A 57 -4.70 1.53 -13.22
CA VAL A 57 -4.36 1.51 -14.65
C VAL A 57 -4.40 2.90 -15.28
N ARG A 58 -5.34 3.75 -14.85
CA ARG A 58 -5.50 5.10 -15.40
C ARG A 58 -4.64 6.16 -14.75
N ASN A 59 -4.35 6.03 -13.45
CA ASN A 59 -3.81 7.14 -12.66
C ASN A 59 -2.49 6.80 -11.95
N ASN A 60 -2.15 5.53 -11.77
CA ASN A 60 -0.93 5.14 -11.08
C ASN A 60 0.22 5.02 -12.08
N LYS A 61 1.15 5.97 -12.01
CA LYS A 61 2.25 6.03 -12.96
C LYS A 61 3.16 4.81 -12.93
N GLN A 62 3.46 4.24 -11.76
CA GLN A 62 4.28 3.02 -11.69
C GLN A 62 3.60 1.83 -12.36
N VAL A 63 2.26 1.71 -12.20
CA VAL A 63 1.47 0.69 -12.90
C VAL A 63 1.51 0.90 -14.41
N GLN A 64 1.33 2.14 -14.85
CA GLN A 64 1.38 2.49 -16.27
C GLN A 64 2.76 2.21 -16.87
N ASP A 65 3.83 2.60 -16.17
CA ASP A 65 5.21 2.39 -16.63
C ASP A 65 5.56 0.90 -16.69
N ALA A 66 5.17 0.11 -15.68
CA ALA A 66 5.37 -1.34 -15.70
C ALA A 66 4.65 -1.99 -16.89
N LEU A 67 3.36 -1.67 -17.08
CA LEU A 67 2.58 -2.21 -18.19
C LEU A 67 3.15 -1.78 -19.54
N ALA A 68 3.46 -0.50 -19.73
CA ALA A 68 4.04 0.03 -20.98
C ALA A 68 5.41 -0.59 -21.29
N GLY A 69 6.19 -0.92 -20.26
CA GLY A 69 7.46 -1.64 -20.39
C GLY A 69 7.31 -3.14 -20.68
N GLY A 70 6.09 -3.66 -20.79
CA GLY A 70 5.82 -5.10 -20.98
C GLY A 70 6.00 -5.93 -19.71
N PHE A 71 6.04 -5.29 -18.54
CA PHE A 71 6.16 -5.93 -17.23
C PHE A 71 4.80 -6.13 -16.56
N SER A 72 4.81 -6.74 -15.39
CA SER A 72 3.62 -7.09 -14.64
C SER A 72 3.23 -5.98 -13.65
N ALA A 73 1.93 -5.72 -13.53
CA ALA A 73 1.37 -4.96 -12.39
C ALA A 73 0.65 -5.96 -11.47
N VAL A 74 1.21 -6.16 -10.29
CA VAL A 74 0.70 -7.07 -9.25
C VAL A 74 -0.06 -6.25 -8.22
N PHE A 75 -1.22 -6.72 -7.82
CA PHE A 75 -2.07 -6.08 -6.82
C PHE A 75 -2.40 -7.07 -5.71
N LEU A 76 -2.35 -6.61 -4.48
CA LEU A 76 -2.77 -7.34 -3.30
C LEU A 76 -3.85 -6.52 -2.58
N PHE A 77 -5.10 -6.96 -2.71
CA PHE A 77 -6.28 -6.36 -2.09
C PHE A 77 -6.68 -7.16 -0.85
N ASP A 78 -6.26 -6.75 0.33
CA ASP A 78 -6.67 -7.39 1.56
C ASP A 78 -8.11 -7.02 1.96
N GLY A 79 -8.84 -7.98 2.53
CA GLY A 79 -10.26 -7.86 2.86
C GLY A 79 -11.19 -8.14 1.68
N CYS A 80 -10.66 -8.51 0.51
CA CYS A 80 -11.47 -8.77 -0.69
C CYS A 80 -11.71 -10.26 -0.98
N SER A 81 -11.08 -11.17 -0.25
CA SER A 81 -11.31 -12.62 -0.40
C SER A 81 -12.64 -13.05 0.20
N ASP A 82 -13.31 -14.01 -0.45
CA ASP A 82 -14.50 -14.68 0.09
C ASP A 82 -14.19 -15.45 1.39
N ASN A 83 -12.93 -15.72 1.70
CA ASN A 83 -12.52 -16.28 2.99
C ASN A 83 -12.94 -15.42 4.20
N MET A 84 -13.22 -14.15 3.98
CA MET A 84 -13.78 -13.25 4.99
C MET A 84 -15.18 -13.67 5.46
N ASP A 85 -15.92 -14.40 4.64
CA ASP A 85 -17.29 -14.86 4.94
C ASP A 85 -17.31 -16.25 5.59
N ASP A 86 -16.17 -16.91 5.74
CA ASP A 86 -16.10 -18.23 6.36
C ASP A 86 -16.31 -18.14 7.87
N PRO A 87 -17.44 -18.65 8.39
CA PRO A 87 -17.75 -18.57 9.83
C PRO A 87 -16.80 -19.41 10.70
N THR A 88 -16.07 -20.37 10.12
CA THR A 88 -15.05 -21.13 10.84
C THR A 88 -13.78 -20.33 11.07
N LEU A 89 -13.62 -19.26 10.33
CA LEU A 89 -12.57 -18.27 10.42
C LEU A 89 -13.04 -17.02 11.20
N SER A 90 -14.02 -17.13 12.09
CA SER A 90 -14.73 -16.02 12.74
C SER A 90 -13.85 -15.13 13.61
N ASP A 91 -12.70 -15.59 14.04
CA ASP A 91 -11.70 -14.70 14.59
C ASP A 91 -11.00 -13.97 13.44
N LEU A 92 -11.29 -12.71 13.23
CA LEU A 92 -10.46 -11.81 12.44
C LEU A 92 -9.13 -11.62 13.18
N SER A 93 -8.42 -12.70 13.34
CA SER A 93 -7.03 -12.68 13.73
C SER A 93 -6.19 -12.44 12.48
N PHE A 94 -5.04 -11.91 12.63
CA PHE A 94 -4.01 -11.70 11.61
C PHE A 94 -3.66 -12.96 10.80
N TYR A 95 -4.20 -14.08 11.16
CA TYR A 95 -3.95 -15.38 10.56
C TYR A 95 -4.79 -15.66 9.31
N ARG A 96 -5.53 -14.69 8.80
CA ARG A 96 -6.42 -14.93 7.67
C ARG A 96 -5.78 -14.67 6.34
N VAL A 97 -6.12 -15.55 5.44
CA VAL A 97 -5.96 -15.37 4.00
C VAL A 97 -7.13 -14.51 3.53
N SER A 98 -7.04 -13.21 3.79
CA SER A 98 -8.11 -12.24 3.53
C SER A 98 -7.98 -11.55 2.18
N GLY A 99 -6.86 -11.75 1.50
CA GLY A 99 -6.50 -10.99 0.33
C GLY A 99 -6.73 -11.71 -0.99
N VAL A 100 -6.86 -10.89 -2.03
CA VAL A 100 -6.88 -11.31 -3.43
C VAL A 100 -5.64 -10.76 -4.12
N CYS A 101 -4.89 -11.64 -4.78
CA CYS A 101 -3.80 -11.27 -5.68
C CYS A 101 -4.32 -11.19 -7.11
N VAL A 102 -4.05 -10.09 -7.81
CA VAL A 102 -4.36 -9.90 -9.23
C VAL A 102 -3.10 -9.50 -9.97
N VAL A 103 -2.86 -10.07 -11.14
CA VAL A 103 -1.78 -9.64 -12.03
C VAL A 103 -2.36 -9.16 -13.35
N LEU A 104 -1.97 -7.95 -13.72
CA LEU A 104 -2.29 -7.35 -15.02
C LEU A 104 -1.04 -7.29 -15.89
N ARG A 105 -1.24 -7.46 -17.22
CA ARG A 105 -0.23 -7.25 -18.25
C ARG A 105 -0.88 -6.71 -19.52
N LEU A 106 -0.09 -6.15 -20.42
CA LEU A 106 -0.55 -5.88 -21.79
C LEU A 106 -0.48 -7.16 -22.61
N ASP A 107 -1.51 -7.40 -23.44
CA ASP A 107 -1.46 -8.41 -24.48
C ASP A 107 -0.75 -7.87 -25.74
N ALA A 108 -0.62 -8.72 -26.75
CA ALA A 108 0.00 -8.37 -28.02
C ALA A 108 -0.73 -7.24 -28.79
N ALA A 109 -1.99 -6.95 -28.46
CA ALA A 109 -2.75 -5.85 -29.01
C ALA A 109 -2.60 -4.55 -28.21
N GLY A 110 -1.84 -4.58 -27.09
CA GLY A 110 -1.67 -3.44 -26.18
C GLY A 110 -2.86 -3.23 -25.24
N GLU A 111 -3.74 -4.24 -25.11
CA GLU A 111 -4.85 -4.18 -24.16
C GLU A 111 -4.46 -4.77 -22.81
N VAL A 112 -4.90 -4.13 -21.73
CA VAL A 112 -4.67 -4.63 -20.37
C VAL A 112 -5.51 -5.89 -20.13
N LYS A 113 -4.85 -6.97 -19.70
CA LYS A 113 -5.47 -8.26 -19.38
C LYS A 113 -5.11 -8.69 -17.96
N MET A 114 -6.06 -9.32 -17.29
CA MET A 114 -5.80 -10.09 -16.08
C MET A 114 -5.25 -11.45 -16.48
N VAL A 115 -3.98 -11.69 -16.15
CA VAL A 115 -3.27 -12.94 -16.49
C VAL A 115 -3.21 -13.92 -15.33
N TYR A 116 -3.44 -13.44 -14.10
CA TYR A 116 -3.50 -14.26 -12.90
C TYR A 116 -4.46 -13.64 -11.88
N CYS A 117 -5.15 -14.49 -11.14
CA CYS A 117 -5.91 -14.11 -9.94
C CYS A 117 -5.91 -15.26 -8.95
N ASN A 118 -5.79 -14.96 -7.67
CA ASN A 118 -5.86 -15.92 -6.59
C ASN A 118 -6.46 -15.27 -5.34
N SER A 119 -7.42 -15.93 -4.70
CA SER A 119 -8.11 -15.41 -3.51
C SER A 119 -7.47 -15.87 -2.18
N ASN A 120 -6.32 -16.53 -2.23
CA ASN A 120 -5.57 -16.99 -1.07
C ASN A 120 -4.28 -16.17 -0.91
N ALA A 121 -4.43 -14.88 -0.61
CA ALA A 121 -3.33 -13.97 -0.38
C ALA A 121 -3.45 -13.27 0.99
N SER A 122 -2.33 -12.76 1.50
CA SER A 122 -2.29 -11.94 2.70
C SER A 122 -1.10 -10.99 2.66
N THR A 123 -1.28 -9.77 3.14
CA THR A 123 -0.23 -8.78 3.34
C THR A 123 0.03 -8.50 4.82
N ILE A 124 -0.73 -9.16 5.70
CA ILE A 124 -0.57 -9.03 7.15
C ILE A 124 0.37 -10.14 7.63
N PRO A 125 1.42 -9.81 8.40
CA PRO A 125 2.34 -10.80 8.96
C PRO A 125 1.66 -11.68 9.99
N ASP A 126 2.28 -12.82 10.29
CA ASP A 126 1.90 -13.62 11.44
C ASP A 126 2.26 -12.86 12.73
N ARG A 127 1.33 -12.77 13.66
CA ARG A 127 1.50 -12.16 14.99
C ARG A 127 2.02 -10.70 14.97
N PRO A 128 1.42 -9.78 14.22
CA PRO A 128 1.90 -8.40 14.13
C PRO A 128 1.84 -7.63 15.46
N LEU A 129 1.08 -8.13 16.45
CA LEU A 129 0.96 -7.56 17.80
C LEU A 129 1.95 -8.18 18.81
N GLU A 130 2.79 -9.11 18.40
CA GLU A 130 3.83 -9.70 19.24
C GLU A 130 5.09 -8.85 19.14
N TYR A 131 5.58 -8.28 20.26
CA TYR A 131 6.87 -7.62 20.28
C TYR A 131 7.95 -8.56 20.87
N GLY A 132 9.22 -8.19 20.72
CA GLY A 132 10.35 -9.00 21.21
C GLY A 132 10.78 -10.12 20.27
N ALA A 133 10.17 -10.21 19.07
CA ALA A 133 10.55 -11.20 18.07
C ALA A 133 11.83 -10.83 17.30
N TRP A 134 12.09 -9.53 17.16
CA TRP A 134 13.20 -8.95 16.41
C TRP A 134 13.82 -7.80 17.19
N SER A 135 15.03 -7.40 16.80
CA SER A 135 15.68 -6.20 17.32
C SER A 135 16.11 -5.33 16.14
N ILE A 136 15.74 -4.05 16.21
CA ILE A 136 16.12 -3.05 15.21
C ILE A 136 17.07 -2.06 15.91
N PRO A 137 18.21 -1.71 15.30
CA PRO A 137 19.07 -0.66 15.80
C PRO A 137 18.26 0.64 16.06
N ASP A 138 18.54 1.30 17.17
CA ASP A 138 17.92 2.56 17.59
C ASP A 138 16.41 2.50 17.95
N VAL A 139 15.74 1.37 17.72
CA VAL A 139 14.33 1.15 18.07
C VAL A 139 14.19 0.15 19.22
N GLY A 140 15.06 -0.86 19.28
CA GLY A 140 15.00 -1.94 20.26
C GLY A 140 14.21 -3.15 19.77
N GLU A 141 13.57 -3.86 20.71
CA GLU A 141 12.77 -5.04 20.38
C GLU A 141 11.46 -4.65 19.68
N VAL A 142 11.14 -5.37 18.61
CA VAL A 142 9.94 -5.13 17.79
C VAL A 142 9.28 -6.45 17.37
N GLY A 143 8.01 -6.37 17.00
CA GLY A 143 7.30 -7.45 16.35
C GLY A 143 7.59 -7.57 14.85
N PRO A 144 6.85 -8.42 14.13
CA PRO A 144 6.91 -8.52 12.68
C PRO A 144 6.56 -7.20 11.97
N ALA A 145 7.21 -6.95 10.83
CA ALA A 145 6.95 -5.78 10.01
C ALA A 145 5.58 -5.85 9.33
N THR A 146 4.84 -4.75 9.28
CA THR A 146 3.73 -4.60 8.34
C THR A 146 4.08 -3.49 7.36
N VAL A 147 4.37 -3.87 6.11
CA VAL A 147 4.65 -2.92 5.04
C VAL A 147 3.41 -2.08 4.80
N LEU A 148 3.57 -0.77 4.66
CA LEU A 148 2.44 0.15 4.45
C LEU A 148 1.78 -0.09 3.07
N ASP A 149 0.54 0.37 2.94
CA ASP A 149 -0.12 0.41 1.64
C ASP A 149 0.66 1.33 0.70
N GLY A 150 0.72 0.99 -0.57
CA GLY A 150 1.48 1.76 -1.55
C GLY A 150 1.81 0.94 -2.79
N THR A 151 2.54 1.57 -3.71
CA THR A 151 3.05 0.91 -4.91
C THR A 151 4.56 0.82 -4.85
N TYR A 152 5.08 -0.35 -5.11
CA TYR A 152 6.46 -0.75 -4.92
C TYR A 152 7.01 -1.39 -6.19
N GLN A 153 8.33 -1.40 -6.37
CA GLN A 153 8.97 -2.17 -7.43
C GLN A 153 9.14 -3.63 -7.01
N ILE A 154 9.07 -4.55 -7.95
CA ILE A 154 9.35 -5.98 -7.71
C ILE A 154 10.45 -6.50 -8.62
N TYR A 155 11.30 -7.32 -8.02
CA TYR A 155 12.45 -7.96 -8.63
C TYR A 155 12.45 -9.45 -8.32
N SER A 156 13.11 -10.24 -9.13
CA SER A 156 13.28 -11.67 -8.87
C SER A 156 14.28 -11.94 -7.75
N VAL A 157 14.00 -12.98 -6.95
CA VAL A 157 14.87 -13.43 -5.85
C VAL A 157 14.64 -14.92 -5.57
N TYR A 158 15.65 -15.63 -5.07
CA TYR A 158 15.45 -16.91 -4.41
C TYR A 158 15.13 -16.70 -2.92
N HIS A 159 13.89 -16.98 -2.51
CA HIS A 159 13.50 -16.86 -1.10
C HIS A 159 14.30 -17.82 -0.23
N LYS A 160 15.11 -17.27 0.67
CA LYS A 160 16.05 -18.04 1.53
C LYS A 160 16.94 -19.01 0.73
N GLY A 161 17.22 -18.69 -0.54
CA GLY A 161 18.02 -19.55 -1.43
C GLY A 161 17.35 -20.84 -1.89
N ASN A 162 16.05 -21.03 -1.65
CA ASN A 162 15.38 -22.31 -1.84
C ASN A 162 14.46 -22.35 -3.08
N TYR A 163 13.70 -21.28 -3.34
CA TYR A 163 12.74 -21.26 -4.42
C TYR A 163 12.52 -19.83 -4.95
N GLU A 164 12.04 -19.76 -6.17
CA GLU A 164 11.74 -18.52 -6.88
C GLU A 164 10.69 -17.68 -6.14
N ALA A 165 10.94 -16.38 -6.00
CA ALA A 165 10.08 -15.44 -5.32
C ALA A 165 10.27 -14.02 -5.91
N LEU A 166 9.47 -13.07 -5.45
CA LEU A 166 9.52 -11.69 -5.92
C LEU A 166 9.93 -10.77 -4.78
N HIS A 167 11.08 -10.12 -4.91
CA HIS A 167 11.60 -9.17 -3.93
C HIS A 167 10.94 -7.80 -4.10
N VAL A 168 10.45 -7.24 -3.00
CA VAL A 168 9.78 -5.95 -2.99
C VAL A 168 10.77 -4.85 -2.60
N ARG A 169 10.89 -3.84 -3.44
CA ARG A 169 11.72 -2.65 -3.23
C ARG A 169 10.88 -1.38 -3.25
N SER A 170 11.40 -0.31 -2.66
CA SER A 170 10.72 0.98 -2.63
C SER A 170 10.48 1.53 -4.04
N GLU A 171 9.76 2.64 -4.14
CA GLU A 171 9.59 3.40 -5.38
C GLU A 171 10.94 3.80 -6.00
N TYR A 172 11.97 3.99 -5.16
CA TYR A 172 13.34 4.30 -5.61
C TYR A 172 14.19 3.05 -5.95
N GLY A 173 13.63 1.84 -5.81
CA GLY A 173 14.39 0.60 -5.94
C GLY A 173 15.24 0.25 -4.71
N ASP A 174 15.04 0.97 -3.60
CA ASP A 174 15.74 0.67 -2.33
C ASP A 174 15.26 -0.65 -1.73
N GLU A 175 16.16 -1.33 -1.03
CA GLU A 175 15.88 -2.56 -0.28
C GLU A 175 14.93 -2.35 0.90
N THR A 176 14.79 -1.11 1.39
CA THR A 176 14.00 -0.80 2.57
C THR A 176 12.65 -0.17 2.22
N LEU A 177 11.60 -0.64 2.88
CA LEU A 177 10.21 -0.25 2.67
C LEU A 177 9.65 0.44 3.91
N PRO A 178 8.72 1.40 3.75
CA PRO A 178 7.97 1.95 4.87
C PRO A 178 7.12 0.85 5.50
N ALA A 179 7.22 0.70 6.81
CA ALA A 179 6.52 -0.32 7.57
C ALA A 179 6.15 0.21 8.96
N ILE A 180 5.26 -0.51 9.63
CA ILE A 180 4.92 -0.29 11.04
C ILE A 180 5.25 -1.56 11.83
N TYR A 181 5.68 -1.37 13.06
CA TYR A 181 6.07 -2.44 13.97
C TYR A 181 5.41 -2.26 15.33
N MET A 182 5.05 -3.37 15.96
CA MET A 182 4.70 -3.38 17.39
C MET A 182 5.96 -3.23 18.23
N THR A 183 5.91 -2.36 19.23
CA THR A 183 6.95 -2.18 20.25
C THR A 183 6.31 -2.36 21.64
N GLU A 184 7.13 -2.35 22.70
CA GLU A 184 6.62 -2.38 24.07
C GLU A 184 5.71 -1.20 24.38
N GLU A 185 5.99 -0.04 23.80
CA GLU A 185 5.23 1.21 24.02
C GLU A 185 4.03 1.39 23.06
N GLY A 186 3.81 0.44 22.14
CA GLY A 186 2.77 0.52 21.11
C GLY A 186 3.32 0.33 19.71
N PHE A 187 3.01 1.23 18.77
CA PHE A 187 3.41 1.10 17.37
C PHE A 187 4.39 2.18 16.96
N THR A 188 5.41 1.78 16.22
CA THR A 188 6.37 2.71 15.63
C THR A 188 6.48 2.51 14.12
N PRO A 189 6.42 3.58 13.32
CA PRO A 189 6.80 3.53 11.93
C PRO A 189 8.32 3.35 11.80
N TYR A 190 8.74 2.42 10.95
CA TYR A 190 10.14 2.19 10.64
C TYR A 190 10.26 1.58 9.25
N ARG A 191 11.44 1.10 8.89
CA ARG A 191 11.72 0.51 7.58
C ARG A 191 11.87 -1.00 7.69
N ALA A 192 11.18 -1.73 6.82
CA ALA A 192 11.39 -3.16 6.64
C ALA A 192 12.38 -3.42 5.51
N ASN A 193 13.13 -4.50 5.59
CA ASN A 193 14.01 -4.98 4.53
C ASN A 193 13.73 -6.45 4.23
N GLN A 194 14.28 -6.97 3.13
CA GLN A 194 14.14 -8.36 2.71
C GLN A 194 12.68 -8.82 2.59
N ILE A 195 11.81 -7.93 2.19
CA ILE A 195 10.40 -8.23 1.96
C ILE A 195 10.23 -8.91 0.61
N ASN A 196 9.66 -10.10 0.61
CA ASN A 196 9.44 -10.90 -0.60
C ASN A 196 7.97 -11.30 -0.71
N ILE A 197 7.42 -11.31 -1.92
CA ILE A 197 6.18 -12.04 -2.18
C ILE A 197 6.57 -13.50 -2.32
N HIS A 198 6.03 -14.34 -1.45
CA HIS A 198 6.35 -15.77 -1.43
C HIS A 198 5.13 -16.62 -1.05
N THR A 199 5.29 -17.91 -1.02
CA THR A 199 4.27 -18.84 -0.52
C THR A 199 4.78 -19.59 0.70
N ARG A 200 3.88 -20.31 1.33
CA ARG A 200 4.22 -21.33 2.32
C ARG A 200 3.81 -22.70 1.82
N THR A 201 4.78 -23.59 1.75
CA THR A 201 4.55 -25.00 1.49
C THR A 201 4.23 -25.71 2.82
N GLY A 202 3.07 -26.34 2.93
CA GLY A 202 2.68 -27.17 4.06
C GLY A 202 1.17 -27.23 4.19
N ASN A 203 0.63 -28.40 4.55
CA ASN A 203 -0.79 -28.64 4.76
C ASN A 203 -1.31 -27.83 5.95
N HIS A 204 -1.57 -26.56 5.76
CA HIS A 204 -2.29 -25.72 6.70
C HIS A 204 -3.77 -25.70 6.34
N THR A 205 -4.40 -26.84 6.42
CA THR A 205 -5.85 -27.03 6.32
C THR A 205 -6.63 -26.34 7.44
N SER A 206 -5.95 -25.73 8.39
CA SER A 206 -6.59 -25.10 9.55
C SER A 206 -6.95 -23.63 9.35
N GLY A 207 -6.79 -23.06 8.16
CA GLY A 207 -7.15 -21.65 7.89
C GLY A 207 -6.42 -20.61 8.76
N ARG A 208 -5.49 -21.06 9.57
CA ARG A 208 -4.75 -20.22 10.51
C ARG A 208 -3.40 -19.85 9.90
N GLY A 209 -3.29 -18.60 9.52
CA GLY A 209 -2.06 -17.87 9.43
C GLY A 209 -1.04 -18.37 8.43
N MET A 210 -0.78 -17.48 7.54
CA MET A 210 0.38 -17.56 6.70
C MET A 210 1.55 -17.01 7.48
N TRP A 211 2.47 -17.88 7.88
CA TRP A 211 3.65 -17.49 8.63
C TRP A 211 4.54 -16.58 7.80
N SER A 212 4.51 -15.32 8.14
CA SER A 212 5.39 -14.31 7.56
C SER A 212 5.81 -13.31 8.61
N ALA A 213 7.04 -12.90 8.56
CA ALA A 213 7.60 -11.83 9.40
C ALA A 213 7.42 -10.44 8.76
N GLY A 214 6.53 -10.32 7.76
CA GLY A 214 6.24 -9.07 7.05
C GLY A 214 6.10 -9.24 5.54
N CYS A 215 6.51 -10.38 5.00
CA CYS A 215 6.40 -10.67 3.58
C CYS A 215 4.94 -10.91 3.16
N PRO A 216 4.47 -10.32 2.06
CA PRO A 216 3.21 -10.71 1.45
C PRO A 216 3.22 -12.17 1.00
N LEU A 217 2.11 -12.85 1.17
CA LEU A 217 1.95 -14.26 0.84
C LEU A 217 0.87 -14.44 -0.22
N VAL A 218 1.12 -15.35 -1.18
CA VAL A 218 0.17 -15.69 -2.24
C VAL A 218 0.14 -17.21 -2.41
N GLY A 219 -1.04 -17.77 -2.72
CA GLY A 219 -1.21 -19.21 -2.90
C GLY A 219 -1.03 -20.00 -1.61
N ALA A 220 -1.65 -19.52 -0.52
CA ALA A 220 -1.54 -20.15 0.80
C ALA A 220 -1.93 -21.62 0.78
N GLY A 221 -1.01 -22.47 1.18
CA GLY A 221 -1.20 -23.91 1.22
C GLY A 221 -1.14 -24.61 -0.13
N ASP A 222 -0.97 -23.85 -1.21
CA ASP A 222 -0.85 -24.38 -2.57
C ASP A 222 0.34 -23.77 -3.30
N SER A 223 1.46 -24.48 -3.28
CA SER A 223 2.69 -24.05 -3.97
C SER A 223 2.52 -23.98 -5.50
N TRP A 224 1.57 -24.74 -6.07
CA TRP A 224 1.26 -24.70 -7.49
C TRP A 224 0.62 -23.37 -7.88
N GLU A 225 -0.27 -22.83 -7.06
CA GLU A 225 -0.87 -21.51 -7.29
C GLU A 225 0.17 -20.40 -7.19
N PHE A 226 1.14 -20.52 -6.29
CA PHE A 226 2.24 -19.55 -6.25
C PHE A 226 3.17 -19.68 -7.48
N TRP A 227 3.46 -20.90 -7.94
CA TRP A 227 4.23 -21.08 -9.15
C TRP A 227 3.56 -20.43 -10.37
N LYS A 228 2.23 -20.53 -10.49
CA LYS A 228 1.48 -19.80 -11.53
C LYS A 228 1.65 -18.28 -11.44
N LEU A 229 1.81 -17.71 -10.24
CA LEU A 229 2.15 -16.31 -10.09
C LEU A 229 3.52 -16.00 -10.70
N ILE A 230 4.54 -16.81 -10.44
CA ILE A 230 5.87 -16.64 -11.02
C ILE A 230 5.81 -16.77 -12.55
N GLU A 231 5.07 -17.77 -13.07
CA GLU A 231 4.81 -17.91 -14.51
C GLU A 231 4.11 -16.69 -15.11
N ALA A 232 3.10 -16.16 -14.44
CA ALA A 232 2.34 -15.02 -14.93
C ALA A 232 3.10 -13.68 -14.82
N THR A 233 4.19 -13.65 -14.07
CA THR A 233 5.02 -12.46 -13.84
C THR A 233 6.39 -12.60 -14.48
N TYR A 234 7.28 -13.32 -13.85
CA TYR A 234 8.69 -13.41 -14.23
C TYR A 234 8.89 -14.09 -15.59
N HIS A 235 8.36 -15.31 -15.75
CA HIS A 235 8.59 -16.14 -16.95
C HIS A 235 7.88 -15.63 -18.22
N GLN A 236 7.13 -14.54 -18.10
CA GLN A 236 6.64 -13.83 -19.29
C GLN A 236 7.72 -12.98 -19.96
N ASN A 237 8.80 -12.65 -19.26
CA ASN A 237 9.87 -11.79 -19.76
C ASN A 237 11.24 -12.51 -19.82
N TYR A 238 11.40 -13.63 -19.09
CA TYR A 238 12.69 -14.28 -18.91
C TYR A 238 12.55 -15.81 -18.98
N ASP A 239 13.41 -16.44 -19.78
CA ASP A 239 13.37 -17.89 -20.01
C ASP A 239 13.95 -18.70 -18.83
N SER A 240 14.98 -18.16 -18.16
CA SER A 240 15.63 -18.76 -17.00
C SER A 240 15.54 -17.86 -15.80
N PHE A 241 15.38 -18.43 -14.61
CA PHE A 241 15.27 -17.64 -13.39
C PHE A 241 16.64 -17.15 -12.91
N GLU A 242 16.79 -15.84 -12.88
CA GLU A 242 17.96 -15.13 -12.34
C GLU A 242 17.49 -14.09 -11.30
N THR A 243 18.32 -13.80 -10.31
CA THR A 243 18.02 -12.79 -9.29
C THR A 243 18.22 -11.38 -9.82
N ASP A 244 17.57 -10.40 -9.18
CA ASP A 244 17.68 -8.97 -9.48
C ASP A 244 17.12 -8.51 -10.84
N ASN A 245 16.43 -9.37 -11.56
CA ASN A 245 15.70 -8.93 -12.73
C ASN A 245 14.42 -8.17 -12.33
N PHE A 246 14.21 -7.03 -12.95
CA PHE A 246 12.99 -6.25 -12.75
C PHE A 246 11.78 -7.00 -13.32
N VAL A 247 10.73 -7.15 -12.53
CA VAL A 247 9.51 -7.92 -12.89
C VAL A 247 8.31 -7.00 -13.10
N GLY A 248 8.31 -5.84 -12.44
CA GLY A 248 7.20 -4.90 -12.51
C GLY A 248 6.94 -4.15 -11.21
N CYS A 249 5.68 -3.94 -10.89
CA CYS A 249 5.29 -3.27 -9.65
C CYS A 249 4.28 -4.09 -8.84
N LEU A 250 4.25 -3.82 -7.52
CA LEU A 250 3.29 -4.34 -6.56
C LEU A 250 2.51 -3.19 -5.95
N THR A 251 1.19 -3.26 -5.96
CA THR A 251 0.32 -2.37 -5.18
C THR A 251 -0.29 -3.15 -4.02
N ILE A 252 -0.07 -2.68 -2.80
CA ILE A 252 -0.69 -3.20 -1.58
C ILE A 252 -1.83 -2.26 -1.18
N ASP A 253 -3.03 -2.80 -1.03
CA ASP A 253 -4.23 -2.08 -0.62
C ASP A 253 -5.00 -2.87 0.43
N ARG A 254 -5.15 -2.31 1.63
CA ARG A 254 -5.89 -2.88 2.77
C ARG A 254 -7.16 -2.10 3.10
N GLN A 255 -7.60 -1.22 2.22
CA GLN A 255 -8.75 -0.36 2.49
C GLN A 255 -10.03 -1.17 2.76
N ALA A 256 -10.26 -2.21 1.94
CA ALA A 256 -11.42 -3.09 2.12
C ALA A 256 -11.34 -3.83 3.47
N LEU A 257 -10.17 -4.33 3.84
CA LEU A 257 -9.97 -5.00 5.13
C LEU A 257 -10.28 -4.06 6.30
N ARG A 258 -9.77 -2.84 6.28
CA ARG A 258 -10.07 -1.83 7.33
C ARG A 258 -11.56 -1.54 7.44
N THR A 259 -12.25 -1.42 6.32
CA THR A 259 -13.70 -1.16 6.28
C THR A 259 -14.50 -2.32 6.85
N GLU A 260 -14.20 -3.54 6.43
CA GLU A 260 -14.84 -4.76 6.93
C GLU A 260 -14.66 -4.92 8.44
N MET A 261 -13.46 -4.76 8.92
CA MET A 261 -13.14 -4.87 10.33
C MET A 261 -13.91 -3.84 11.15
N TYR A 262 -13.95 -2.59 10.70
CA TYR A 262 -14.72 -1.55 11.39
C TYR A 262 -16.21 -1.87 11.44
N THR A 263 -16.76 -2.38 10.34
CA THR A 263 -18.18 -2.75 10.25
C THR A 263 -18.54 -3.90 11.17
N LEU A 264 -17.70 -4.94 11.20
CA LEU A 264 -17.94 -6.14 11.99
C LEU A 264 -17.76 -5.93 13.49
N TYR A 265 -16.75 -5.20 13.89
CA TYR A 265 -16.38 -5.07 15.30
C TYR A 265 -16.85 -3.78 15.95
N LYS A 266 -17.26 -2.79 15.20
CA LYS A 266 -17.73 -1.48 15.67
C LYS A 266 -16.78 -0.75 16.63
N SER A 267 -15.60 -1.28 16.83
CA SER A 267 -14.58 -0.71 17.71
C SER A 267 -13.19 -0.98 17.12
N PRO A 268 -12.42 0.06 16.84
CA PRO A 268 -11.04 -0.10 16.40
C PRO A 268 -10.15 -0.81 17.42
N ASP A 269 -10.46 -0.69 18.71
CA ASP A 269 -9.65 -1.25 19.80
C ASP A 269 -9.73 -2.78 19.89
N ALA A 270 -10.76 -3.39 19.33
CA ALA A 270 -10.96 -4.83 19.30
C ALA A 270 -10.29 -5.51 18.13
N VAL A 271 -9.76 -4.73 17.19
CA VAL A 271 -9.28 -5.22 15.91
C VAL A 271 -7.90 -4.67 15.69
N ASP A 272 -7.12 -5.40 15.02
CA ASP A 272 -5.82 -5.08 14.47
C ASP A 272 -5.35 -3.65 14.66
N ALA A 273 -4.88 -3.36 15.86
CA ALA A 273 -4.32 -2.06 16.20
C ALA A 273 -3.29 -1.61 15.13
N ILE A 274 -2.58 -2.56 14.50
CA ILE A 274 -1.62 -2.24 13.44
C ILE A 274 -2.29 -1.66 12.18
N LEU A 275 -3.48 -2.13 11.80
CA LEU A 275 -4.20 -1.56 10.66
C LEU A 275 -4.66 -0.14 10.94
N TRP A 276 -5.06 0.14 12.19
CA TRP A 276 -5.46 1.47 12.60
C TRP A 276 -4.28 2.42 12.73
N GLU A 277 -3.16 1.95 13.26
CA GLU A 277 -1.94 2.76 13.32
C GLU A 277 -1.40 3.06 11.92
N SER A 278 -1.39 2.08 11.03
CA SER A 278 -1.02 2.33 9.62
C SER A 278 -1.98 3.30 8.94
N ALA A 279 -3.28 3.26 9.25
CA ALA A 279 -4.26 4.18 8.70
C ALA A 279 -4.13 5.63 9.20
N LYS A 280 -3.48 5.86 10.34
CA LYS A 280 -3.13 7.23 10.79
C LYS A 280 -2.03 7.86 9.96
N ILE A 281 -1.14 7.03 9.41
CA ILE A 281 -0.03 7.47 8.56
C ILE A 281 -0.49 7.62 7.11
N GLN A 282 -1.41 6.75 6.68
CA GLN A 282 -1.94 6.74 5.32
C GLN A 282 -3.44 7.01 5.29
N PRO A 283 -3.93 7.74 4.28
CA PRO A 283 -5.36 7.94 4.08
C PRO A 283 -6.08 6.61 3.85
N ARG A 284 -7.34 6.59 4.22
CA ARG A 284 -8.16 5.39 4.16
C ARG A 284 -8.56 4.98 2.75
N THR A 285 -8.50 5.87 1.78
CA THR A 285 -8.87 5.55 0.40
C THR A 285 -7.88 6.14 -0.60
N TYR A 286 -7.37 5.31 -1.49
CA TYR A 286 -6.57 5.75 -2.62
C TYR A 286 -7.37 6.67 -3.54
N LEU A 287 -8.63 6.34 -3.81
CA LEU A 287 -9.50 7.12 -4.68
C LEU A 287 -9.73 8.54 -4.21
N GLU A 288 -9.81 8.74 -2.90
CA GLU A 288 -10.03 10.06 -2.31
C GLU A 288 -8.72 10.85 -2.19
N ASN A 289 -7.60 10.16 -2.03
CA ASN A 289 -6.36 10.77 -1.58
C ASN A 289 -5.21 10.72 -2.59
N CYS A 290 -5.29 9.90 -3.64
CA CYS A 290 -4.28 9.94 -4.69
C CYS A 290 -4.26 11.29 -5.39
N GLY A 291 -3.12 11.94 -5.35
CA GLY A 291 -2.94 13.30 -5.86
C GLY A 291 -3.56 14.39 -4.97
N HIS A 292 -4.13 14.02 -3.81
CA HIS A 292 -4.62 15.00 -2.85
C HIS A 292 -3.45 15.66 -2.11
N ALA A 293 -3.43 16.99 -2.11
CA ALA A 293 -2.48 17.77 -1.32
C ALA A 293 -3.16 18.27 -0.06
N GLU A 294 -2.54 18.03 1.09
CA GLU A 294 -2.97 18.54 2.38
C GLU A 294 -1.97 19.59 2.84
N SER A 295 -2.43 20.82 3.06
CA SER A 295 -1.65 21.87 3.72
C SER A 295 -1.86 21.78 5.22
N TYR A 296 -0.79 21.86 5.99
CA TYR A 296 -0.87 21.76 7.44
C TYR A 296 -1.17 23.14 8.07
N GLU A 297 -2.18 23.20 8.93
CA GLU A 297 -2.43 24.41 9.77
C GLU A 297 -1.23 24.73 10.68
N LYS A 298 -0.50 23.69 11.11
CA LYS A 298 0.73 23.78 11.89
C LYS A 298 1.75 22.84 11.27
N ASP A 299 2.93 23.38 10.97
CA ASP A 299 4.00 22.60 10.39
C ASP A 299 4.33 21.37 11.23
N LYS A 300 4.64 20.29 10.56
CA LYS A 300 5.13 19.06 11.15
C LYS A 300 6.65 18.99 11.06
N TYR A 301 7.27 18.51 12.11
CA TYR A 301 8.71 18.26 12.13
C TYR A 301 8.97 16.79 11.80
N LEU A 302 9.88 16.57 10.88
CA LEU A 302 10.25 15.25 10.36
C LEU A 302 11.74 15.04 10.65
N ARG A 303 12.12 13.84 11.08
CA ARG A 303 13.52 13.44 11.14
C ARG A 303 13.84 12.53 9.96
N VAL A 304 14.91 12.82 9.26
CA VAL A 304 15.45 11.96 8.21
C VAL A 304 16.02 10.70 8.85
N VAL A 305 15.51 9.53 8.48
CA VAL A 305 15.93 8.24 9.05
C VAL A 305 17.01 7.52 8.25
N ARG A 306 17.30 8.02 7.06
CA ARG A 306 18.38 7.55 6.18
C ARG A 306 18.77 8.66 5.21
N ASP A 307 20.02 8.63 4.76
CA ASP A 307 20.45 9.58 3.73
C ASP A 307 19.51 9.51 2.53
N THR A 308 19.02 10.67 2.14
CA THR A 308 18.07 10.81 1.04
C THR A 308 18.23 12.17 0.38
N ARG A 309 17.27 12.56 -0.40
CA ARG A 309 17.24 13.87 -1.06
C ARG A 309 15.81 14.36 -1.23
N SER A 310 15.63 15.65 -1.25
CA SER A 310 14.37 16.23 -1.68
C SER A 310 14.28 16.20 -3.22
N MET A 311 13.04 16.13 -3.71
CA MET A 311 12.74 16.09 -5.14
C MET A 311 11.89 17.30 -5.51
N THR A 312 12.01 17.79 -6.74
CA THR A 312 11.20 18.92 -7.23
C THR A 312 9.73 18.56 -7.46
N LEU A 313 9.43 17.27 -7.65
CA LEU A 313 8.08 16.71 -7.72
C LEU A 313 7.97 15.56 -6.73
N PRO A 314 6.75 15.22 -6.25
CA PRO A 314 6.55 14.15 -5.28
C PRO A 314 6.66 12.74 -5.90
N CYS A 315 7.76 12.48 -6.57
CA CYS A 315 8.11 11.18 -7.15
C CYS A 315 9.62 11.07 -7.40
N SER A 316 10.14 9.86 -7.53
CA SER A 316 11.52 9.64 -7.93
C SER A 316 11.75 10.11 -9.38
N ASN A 317 12.98 10.43 -9.71
CA ASN A 317 13.36 10.82 -11.08
C ASN A 317 13.19 9.68 -12.10
N GLY A 318 13.13 8.42 -11.63
CA GLY A 318 12.81 7.26 -12.47
C GLY A 318 11.33 7.16 -12.81
N SER A 319 10.45 7.69 -11.95
CA SER A 319 8.98 7.67 -12.16
C SER A 319 8.51 8.84 -13.04
N ASP A 320 9.16 9.99 -12.97
CA ASP A 320 8.90 11.15 -13.82
C ASP A 320 10.21 11.89 -14.11
N ALA A 321 10.59 11.97 -15.37
CA ALA A 321 11.84 12.62 -15.80
C ALA A 321 11.92 14.13 -15.46
N ARG A 322 10.80 14.76 -15.11
CA ARG A 322 10.76 16.16 -14.66
C ARG A 322 11.09 16.30 -13.17
N SER A 323 11.01 15.20 -12.41
CA SER A 323 11.39 15.18 -11.00
C SER A 323 12.91 15.18 -10.89
N LEU A 324 13.46 16.25 -10.37
CA LEU A 324 14.90 16.44 -10.20
C LEU A 324 15.25 16.39 -8.72
N GLU A 325 16.44 15.93 -8.41
CA GLU A 325 17.01 16.05 -7.08
C GLU A 325 17.26 17.53 -6.76
N ALA A 326 16.74 17.98 -5.61
CA ALA A 326 16.88 19.38 -5.20
C ALA A 326 17.98 19.54 -4.14
N GLU A 327 17.89 18.82 -3.02
CA GLU A 327 18.80 18.97 -1.89
C GLU A 327 19.13 17.61 -1.28
N ALA A 328 20.38 17.41 -0.86
CA ALA A 328 20.78 16.23 -0.09
C ALA A 328 20.32 16.39 1.36
N LEU A 329 19.67 15.36 1.90
CA LEU A 329 19.11 15.31 3.24
C LEU A 329 19.78 14.15 4.00
N PRO A 330 20.78 14.43 4.86
CA PRO A 330 21.49 13.41 5.61
C PRO A 330 20.63 12.83 6.73
N ALA A 331 20.89 11.59 7.10
CA ALA A 331 20.25 10.95 8.24
C ALA A 331 20.43 11.75 9.52
N GLY A 332 19.37 11.88 10.32
CA GLY A 332 19.35 12.68 11.55
C GLY A 332 18.93 14.14 11.36
N GLU A 333 18.94 14.66 10.13
CA GLU A 333 18.46 16.01 9.84
C GLU A 333 16.97 16.15 10.20
N VAL A 334 16.62 17.33 10.74
CA VAL A 334 15.23 17.66 11.07
C VAL A 334 14.68 18.64 10.04
N LEU A 335 13.61 18.25 9.40
CA LEU A 335 12.95 18.98 8.33
C LEU A 335 11.62 19.53 8.83
N ARG A 336 11.18 20.63 8.25
CA ARG A 336 9.86 21.23 8.48
C ARG A 336 8.97 20.98 7.27
N ALA A 337 7.87 20.27 7.49
CA ALA A 337 6.88 19.99 6.45
C ALA A 337 5.67 20.91 6.59
N THR A 338 5.29 21.54 5.49
CA THR A 338 4.13 22.44 5.38
C THR A 338 2.90 21.74 4.84
N GLY A 339 3.07 20.54 4.28
CA GLY A 339 1.99 19.77 3.71
C GLY A 339 2.40 18.33 3.40
N SER A 340 1.48 17.63 2.80
CA SER A 340 1.71 16.30 2.24
C SER A 340 0.89 16.10 0.97
N VAL A 341 1.34 15.18 0.13
CA VAL A 341 0.68 14.82 -1.12
C VAL A 341 0.84 13.34 -1.38
N PHE A 342 -0.18 12.71 -1.94
CA PHE A 342 -0.07 11.39 -2.53
C PHE A 342 0.29 11.54 -3.99
N ASN A 343 1.36 10.90 -4.41
CA ASN A 343 1.74 10.89 -5.82
C ASN A 343 0.82 9.97 -6.64
N ALA A 344 1.03 9.94 -7.96
CA ALA A 344 0.24 9.12 -8.87
C ALA A 344 0.35 7.60 -8.61
N SER A 345 1.37 7.17 -7.87
CA SER A 345 1.57 5.79 -7.45
C SER A 345 0.90 5.46 -6.09
N GLY A 346 0.22 6.43 -5.46
CA GLY A 346 -0.40 6.28 -4.15
C GLY A 346 0.58 6.37 -2.98
N ASN A 347 1.82 6.79 -3.21
CA ASN A 347 2.83 6.94 -2.18
C ASN A 347 2.78 8.33 -1.55
N LEU A 348 2.93 8.39 -0.22
CA LEU A 348 2.92 9.64 0.53
C LEU A 348 4.26 10.37 0.41
N TRP A 349 4.21 11.66 0.15
CA TRP A 349 5.31 12.60 0.13
C TRP A 349 5.00 13.80 1.01
N TYR A 350 6.00 14.33 1.69
CA TYR A 350 5.88 15.57 2.45
C TYR A 350 6.42 16.74 1.65
N GLU A 351 5.66 17.82 1.60
CA GLU A 351 6.09 19.11 1.09
C GLU A 351 6.92 19.82 2.16
N LEU A 352 8.11 20.28 1.78
CA LEU A 352 9.07 20.92 2.69
C LEU A 352 8.96 22.43 2.66
N GLU A 353 9.16 23.08 3.81
CA GLU A 353 9.26 24.55 3.87
C GLU A 353 10.40 25.11 3.04
N SER A 354 11.52 24.38 2.94
CA SER A 354 12.65 24.72 2.07
C SER A 354 12.34 24.62 0.58
N GLY A 355 11.18 24.08 0.22
CA GLY A 355 10.78 23.72 -1.13
C GLY A 355 11.08 22.26 -1.48
N GLY A 356 10.33 21.75 -2.45
CA GLY A 356 10.43 20.34 -2.85
C GLY A 356 9.70 19.36 -1.94
N TYR A 357 9.93 18.09 -2.17
CA TYR A 357 9.21 16.99 -1.55
C TYR A 357 10.18 15.91 -1.05
N VAL A 358 9.89 15.32 0.10
CA VAL A 358 10.62 14.17 0.62
C VAL A 358 9.68 12.95 0.73
N TYR A 359 10.18 11.79 0.34
CA TYR A 359 9.42 10.53 0.43
C TYR A 359 9.18 10.14 1.88
N ALA A 360 7.92 9.84 2.23
CA ALA A 360 7.52 9.53 3.61
C ALA A 360 8.25 8.31 4.19
N GLY A 361 8.66 7.34 3.35
CA GLY A 361 9.45 6.19 3.78
C GLY A 361 10.90 6.51 4.22
N HIS A 362 11.37 7.73 3.97
CA HIS A 362 12.73 8.18 4.32
C HIS A 362 12.77 9.10 5.56
N VAL A 363 11.62 9.38 6.15
CA VAL A 363 11.50 10.27 7.31
C VAL A 363 10.55 9.68 8.34
N GLU A 364 10.69 10.12 9.58
CA GLU A 364 9.73 9.88 10.67
C GLU A 364 9.17 11.20 11.17
N GLN A 365 7.89 11.23 11.51
CA GLN A 365 7.27 12.41 12.10
C GLN A 365 7.62 12.49 13.59
N LEU A 366 8.21 13.61 14.02
CA LEU A 366 8.49 13.86 15.42
C LEU A 366 7.20 14.08 16.19
N GLY A 367 7.07 13.44 17.35
CA GLY A 367 5.98 13.66 18.28
C GLY A 367 6.03 15.06 18.92
N PHE A 368 5.00 15.37 19.72
CA PHE A 368 4.83 16.70 20.33
C PHE A 368 6.08 17.22 21.06
N PHE A 369 6.74 16.38 21.84
CA PHE A 369 7.95 16.79 22.58
C PHE A 369 9.15 17.02 21.65
N GLY A 370 9.34 16.19 20.63
CA GLY A 370 10.39 16.40 19.62
C GLY A 370 10.18 17.69 18.85
N SER A 371 8.95 17.94 18.42
CA SER A 371 8.58 19.19 17.72
C SER A 371 8.73 20.43 18.61
N LEU A 372 8.45 20.32 19.91
CA LEU A 372 8.62 21.42 20.86
C LEU A 372 10.10 21.74 21.07
N TRP A 373 10.93 20.69 21.17
CA TRP A 373 12.38 20.85 21.35
C TRP A 373 13.00 21.59 20.15
N GLU A 374 12.68 21.18 18.93
CA GLU A 374 13.16 21.85 17.70
C GLU A 374 12.69 23.31 17.61
N ARG A 375 11.46 23.63 18.03
CA ARG A 375 10.97 25.00 18.05
C ARG A 375 11.68 25.91 19.03
N LEU A 376 12.22 25.35 20.10
CA LEU A 376 12.82 26.15 21.18
C LEU A 376 14.35 26.24 21.07
N PHE A 377 15.00 25.26 20.43
CA PHE A 377 16.45 25.08 20.50
C PHE A 377 17.10 24.77 19.14
N GLY A 378 16.34 24.40 18.09
CA GLY A 378 16.78 24.25 16.71
C GLY A 378 16.60 25.57 15.96
#